data_8ed273c304900668410f9061aed90006
#
_entry.id   8ed273c304900668410f9061aed90006
#
_cell.length_a   1.000
_cell.length_b   1.000
_cell.length_c   1.000
_cell.angle_alpha   90.00
_cell.angle_beta   90.00
_cell.angle_gamma   90.00
#
_symmetry.space_group_name_H-M   'P 1'
#
loop_
_entity.id
_entity.type
_entity.pdbx_description
1 polymer ?
#
loop_
_entity_poly.entity_id
_entity_poly.type
_entity_poly.pdbx_seq_one_letter_code
_entity_poly.pdbx_strand_id
1 'polypeptide(L)'
;MKKFISCISILLCLVLLCSCSKVNTDKSAMQLSNANADETTKKIYSYICDTYENGIISAQQESTWMGSSEYEMDYINNATGKLPAMRGLDFMDDDFDGVVKRSVDWWNKGGLVTICWHCGSDFADSYDACISDELDNWDLILTDGTPENTDFIENMDKAGNALLKLQDAGVTVLWRPFHEFDGQWFWWGKGGADHFKKLWIMMYDHFTNDLGLNNLIWVLGYSHNGKNVSKWYPGDEYCDIVGADSYEVSQNGAEKRLFRKVKEVTQGRKPLCFHECGLIPTEEQLNGTPWCSFMAWHTEYLIDTNAKEHLNEIYNSEYVITLDELPSFM
;
A
#
# COMPACT_ATOMS: atom_id res chain seq x y z
N MET A 1 44.52 -0.99 -69.79
CA MET A 1 44.70 -0.64 -68.39
C MET A 1 43.37 -0.18 -67.82
N LYS A 2 42.63 -1.07 -67.10
CA LYS A 2 41.38 -0.77 -66.46
C LYS A 2 41.60 -0.56 -64.95
N LYS A 3 41.35 0.63 -64.46
CA LYS A 3 41.41 0.95 -63.01
C LYS A 3 40.22 0.40 -62.31
N PHE A 4 40.39 -0.49 -61.31
CA PHE A 4 39.43 -0.94 -60.40
C PHE A 4 39.29 0.13 -59.26
N ILE A 5 38.12 0.71 -59.13
CA ILE A 5 37.78 1.53 -57.98
C ILE A 5 37.07 0.62 -56.97
N SER A 6 37.71 0.42 -55.83
CA SER A 6 37.15 -0.35 -54.71
C SER A 6 36.31 0.61 -53.86
N CYS A 7 35.01 0.42 -53.84
CA CYS A 7 34.08 1.07 -52.91
C CYS A 7 34.11 0.30 -51.58
N ILE A 8 34.72 0.88 -50.58
CA ILE A 8 34.60 0.41 -49.18
C ILE A 8 33.33 0.99 -48.61
N SER A 9 32.31 0.15 -48.49
CA SER A 9 31.08 0.49 -47.76
C SER A 9 31.36 0.37 -46.28
N ILE A 10 31.42 1.50 -45.56
CA ILE A 10 31.50 1.55 -44.12
C ILE A 10 30.07 1.34 -43.62
N LEU A 11 29.78 0.15 -43.10
CA LEU A 11 28.52 -0.17 -42.40
C LEU A 11 28.59 0.40 -40.98
N LEU A 12 27.97 1.56 -40.79
CA LEU A 12 27.86 2.20 -39.48
C LEU A 12 26.77 1.45 -38.68
N CYS A 13 27.18 0.47 -37.86
CA CYS A 13 26.27 -0.14 -36.86
C CYS A 13 26.03 0.88 -35.76
N LEU A 14 24.89 1.56 -35.85
CA LEU A 14 24.31 2.26 -34.69
C LEU A 14 23.88 1.21 -33.66
N VAL A 15 24.74 0.95 -32.70
CA VAL A 15 24.35 0.24 -31.47
C VAL A 15 23.52 1.25 -30.66
N LEU A 16 22.20 1.15 -30.75
CA LEU A 16 21.28 1.78 -29.81
C LEU A 16 21.51 1.12 -28.45
N LEU A 17 22.38 1.70 -27.66
CA LEU A 17 22.48 1.43 -26.23
C LEU A 17 21.16 1.95 -25.62
N CYS A 18 20.15 1.08 -25.52
CA CYS A 18 19.08 1.27 -24.57
C CYS A 18 19.70 1.24 -23.17
N SER A 19 20.20 2.37 -22.71
CA SER A 19 20.52 2.53 -21.29
C SER A 19 19.17 2.53 -20.56
N CYS A 20 18.79 1.42 -19.98
CA CYS A 20 17.84 1.43 -18.88
C CYS A 20 18.49 2.29 -17.78
N SER A 21 18.21 3.58 -17.80
CA SER A 21 18.58 4.47 -16.71
C SER A 21 17.83 3.97 -15.48
N LYS A 22 18.58 3.49 -14.48
CA LYS A 22 17.96 3.16 -13.18
C LYS A 22 17.34 4.44 -12.64
N VAL A 23 16.05 4.40 -12.33
CA VAL A 23 15.39 5.48 -11.61
C VAL A 23 15.98 5.52 -10.20
N ASN A 24 16.61 6.62 -9.84
CA ASN A 24 17.14 6.84 -8.51
C ASN A 24 16.03 7.34 -7.59
N THR A 25 16.13 7.04 -6.30
CA THR A 25 15.27 7.60 -5.27
C THR A 25 15.61 9.07 -5.06
N ASP A 26 14.58 9.91 -5.07
CA ASP A 26 14.71 11.34 -4.74
C ASP A 26 13.95 11.64 -3.45
N LYS A 27 14.59 11.42 -2.32
CA LYS A 27 14.00 11.66 -0.99
C LYS A 27 13.62 13.13 -0.78
N SER A 28 14.28 14.07 -1.46
CA SER A 28 13.96 15.50 -1.34
C SER A 28 12.62 15.88 -1.99
N ALA A 29 12.15 15.04 -2.93
CA ALA A 29 10.86 15.19 -3.58
C ALA A 29 9.72 14.43 -2.89
N MET A 30 10.02 13.64 -1.84
CA MET A 30 9.01 12.92 -1.08
C MET A 30 8.26 13.88 -0.15
N GLN A 31 7.02 14.14 -0.50
CA GLN A 31 6.13 15.05 0.25
C GLN A 31 4.76 14.41 0.37
N LEU A 32 4.08 14.72 1.49
CA LEU A 32 2.68 14.36 1.67
C LEU A 32 1.81 15.06 0.62
N SER A 33 0.84 14.32 0.10
CA SER A 33 -0.17 14.83 -0.82
C SER A 33 -1.07 15.86 -0.15
N ASN A 34 -1.46 15.62 1.12
CA ASN A 34 -2.21 16.59 1.91
C ASN A 34 -1.28 17.61 2.58
N ALA A 35 -1.27 18.83 2.06
CA ALA A 35 -0.50 19.94 2.64
C ALA A 35 -0.95 20.33 4.07
N ASN A 36 -2.20 20.03 4.43
CA ASN A 36 -2.79 20.31 5.73
C ASN A 36 -2.62 19.17 6.73
N ALA A 37 -1.92 18.10 6.37
CA ALA A 37 -1.66 16.98 7.29
C ALA A 37 -1.16 17.49 8.65
N ASP A 38 -1.59 16.86 9.74
CA ASP A 38 -1.17 17.24 11.08
C ASP A 38 0.32 16.96 11.33
N GLU A 39 0.86 17.50 12.41
CA GLU A 39 2.31 17.42 12.71
C GLU A 39 2.75 15.98 13.02
N THR A 40 1.87 15.16 13.59
CA THR A 40 2.17 13.74 13.87
C THR A 40 2.26 12.94 12.57
N THR A 41 1.29 13.16 11.67
CA THR A 41 1.27 12.55 10.33
C THR A 41 2.51 12.94 9.53
N LYS A 42 2.90 14.22 9.55
CA LYS A 42 4.15 14.68 8.90
C LYS A 42 5.39 14.02 9.47
N LYS A 43 5.47 13.86 10.81
CA LYS A 43 6.60 13.19 11.47
C LYS A 43 6.70 11.72 11.08
N ILE A 44 5.56 11.01 11.04
CA ILE A 44 5.52 9.60 10.65
C ILE A 44 5.94 9.45 9.18
N TYR A 45 5.41 10.27 8.29
CA TYR A 45 5.79 10.23 6.89
C TYR A 45 7.28 10.54 6.67
N SER A 46 7.82 11.54 7.36
CA SER A 46 9.26 11.84 7.34
C SER A 46 10.07 10.63 7.82
N TYR A 47 9.67 9.99 8.91
CA TYR A 47 10.31 8.78 9.42
C TYR A 47 10.31 7.64 8.38
N ILE A 48 9.18 7.40 7.72
CA ILE A 48 9.08 6.41 6.65
C ILE A 48 10.04 6.74 5.50
N CYS A 49 10.11 8.01 5.07
CA CYS A 49 11.03 8.46 4.02
C CYS A 49 12.50 8.32 4.41
N ASP A 50 12.84 8.65 5.66
CA ASP A 50 14.22 8.55 6.17
C ASP A 50 14.67 7.09 6.31
N THR A 51 13.76 6.21 6.74
CA THR A 51 13.98 4.78 6.87
C THR A 51 14.07 4.07 5.51
N TYR A 52 13.33 4.54 4.52
CA TYR A 52 13.29 3.96 3.19
C TYR A 52 14.69 3.77 2.59
N GLU A 53 14.98 2.58 2.07
CA GLU A 53 16.28 2.10 1.58
C GLU A 53 17.36 1.87 2.68
N ASN A 54 17.05 2.11 3.96
CA ASN A 54 17.98 1.90 5.08
C ASN A 54 17.48 0.87 6.10
N GLY A 55 16.21 0.53 6.06
CA GLY A 55 15.54 -0.44 6.92
C GLY A 55 14.14 -0.70 6.39
N ILE A 56 13.41 -1.59 7.03
CA ILE A 56 12.05 -1.95 6.64
C ILE A 56 11.15 -2.07 7.86
N ILE A 57 9.97 -1.44 7.79
CA ILE A 57 8.96 -1.49 8.85
C ILE A 57 8.19 -2.80 8.74
N SER A 58 8.20 -3.61 9.80
CA SER A 58 7.41 -4.83 9.85
C SER A 58 5.93 -4.52 10.08
N ALA A 59 5.06 -5.22 9.35
CA ALA A 59 3.62 -5.14 9.57
C ALA A 59 2.95 -6.52 9.50
N GLN A 60 1.79 -6.62 10.14
CA GLN A 60 0.95 -7.81 10.15
C GLN A 60 -0.52 -7.43 10.05
N GLN A 61 -1.23 -8.05 9.09
CA GLN A 61 -2.69 -7.95 9.01
C GLN A 61 -3.32 -8.79 10.11
N GLU A 62 -4.28 -8.22 10.84
CA GLU A 62 -5.07 -8.96 11.82
C GLU A 62 -6.19 -9.79 11.16
N SER A 63 -6.64 -10.82 11.87
CA SER A 63 -7.94 -11.45 11.68
C SER A 63 -8.77 -11.34 12.96
N THR A 64 -10.09 -11.29 12.82
CA THR A 64 -10.99 -11.20 13.98
C THR A 64 -11.77 -12.50 14.23
N TRP A 65 -11.78 -13.41 13.26
CA TRP A 65 -12.54 -14.66 13.27
C TRP A 65 -11.78 -15.88 13.85
N MET A 66 -10.49 -15.72 14.17
CA MET A 66 -9.69 -16.78 14.78
C MET A 66 -9.82 -16.85 16.31
N GLY A 67 -10.91 -16.33 16.86
CA GLY A 67 -11.20 -16.34 18.29
C GLY A 67 -10.58 -15.21 19.09
N SER A 68 -9.65 -14.45 18.51
CA SER A 68 -9.05 -13.25 19.10
C SER A 68 -8.50 -12.36 18.00
N SER A 69 -8.67 -11.06 18.12
CA SER A 69 -8.01 -10.08 17.24
C SER A 69 -6.50 -9.98 17.47
N GLU A 70 -5.98 -10.57 18.55
CA GLU A 70 -4.53 -10.65 18.84
C GLU A 70 -3.89 -11.93 18.28
N TYR A 71 -4.62 -12.75 17.52
CA TYR A 71 -4.18 -14.09 17.10
C TYR A 71 -2.83 -14.06 16.38
N GLU A 72 -2.68 -13.22 15.37
CA GLU A 72 -1.43 -13.08 14.60
C GLU A 72 -0.34 -12.39 15.43
N MET A 73 -0.71 -11.37 16.22
CA MET A 73 0.24 -10.66 17.09
C MET A 73 0.84 -11.60 18.14
N ASP A 74 -0.01 -12.42 18.78
CA ASP A 74 0.41 -13.42 19.75
C ASP A 74 1.27 -14.52 19.09
N TYR A 75 0.92 -14.95 17.87
CA TYR A 75 1.70 -15.94 17.14
C TYR A 75 3.12 -15.45 16.86
N ILE A 76 3.26 -14.22 16.34
CA ILE A 76 4.56 -13.59 16.06
C ILE A 76 5.34 -13.42 17.37
N ASN A 77 4.72 -12.86 18.40
CA ASN A 77 5.38 -12.62 19.68
C ASN A 77 5.87 -13.94 20.33
N ASN A 78 5.08 -15.00 20.27
CA ASN A 78 5.46 -16.32 20.79
C ASN A 78 6.59 -16.96 19.97
N ALA A 79 6.69 -16.67 18.67
CA ALA A 79 7.73 -17.23 17.81
C ALA A 79 9.06 -16.43 17.88
N THR A 80 9.00 -15.13 18.12
CA THR A 80 10.13 -14.20 17.90
C THR A 80 10.53 -13.39 19.13
N GLY A 81 9.63 -13.25 20.12
CA GLY A 81 9.78 -12.29 21.24
C GLY A 81 9.54 -10.83 20.85
N LYS A 82 9.11 -10.55 19.63
CA LYS A 82 8.88 -9.22 19.06
C LYS A 82 7.43 -9.07 18.59
N LEU A 83 6.99 -7.83 18.45
CA LEU A 83 5.73 -7.46 17.81
C LEU A 83 5.99 -6.66 16.52
N PRO A 84 5.12 -6.76 15.50
CA PRO A 84 5.25 -5.94 14.31
C PRO A 84 5.15 -4.45 14.66
N ALA A 85 5.85 -3.60 13.94
CA ALA A 85 5.79 -2.15 14.14
C ALA A 85 4.44 -1.56 13.72
N MET A 86 3.80 -2.15 12.73
CA MET A 86 2.54 -1.67 12.16
C MET A 86 1.49 -2.79 12.17
N ARG A 87 0.27 -2.45 12.57
CA ARG A 87 -0.88 -3.36 12.54
C ARG A 87 -1.76 -3.03 11.34
N GLY A 88 -2.07 -4.04 10.54
CA GLY A 88 -3.04 -3.95 9.46
C GLY A 88 -4.43 -4.31 9.96
N LEU A 89 -5.41 -3.48 9.63
CA LEU A 89 -6.83 -3.66 9.98
C LEU A 89 -7.67 -3.49 8.72
N ASP A 90 -8.92 -3.92 8.81
CA ASP A 90 -9.87 -3.84 7.70
C ASP A 90 -11.24 -3.40 8.23
N PHE A 91 -11.87 -2.47 7.54
CA PHE A 91 -13.26 -2.08 7.84
C PHE A 91 -14.30 -3.10 7.34
N MET A 92 -13.85 -4.24 6.85
CA MET A 92 -14.71 -5.37 6.50
C MET A 92 -15.64 -5.73 7.67
N ASP A 93 -16.76 -6.35 7.38
CA ASP A 93 -17.78 -6.77 8.34
C ASP A 93 -18.49 -5.59 9.07
N ASP A 94 -18.44 -4.37 8.51
CA ASP A 94 -18.98 -3.15 9.12
C ASP A 94 -18.48 -2.91 10.57
N ASP A 95 -17.35 -3.54 10.97
CA ASP A 95 -16.78 -3.45 12.32
C ASP A 95 -16.01 -2.15 12.54
N PHE A 96 -16.58 -1.02 12.10
CA PHE A 96 -15.92 0.29 12.20
C PHE A 96 -15.50 0.66 13.63
N ASP A 97 -16.40 0.46 14.61
CA ASP A 97 -16.10 0.79 16.01
C ASP A 97 -15.05 -0.14 16.61
N GLY A 98 -15.05 -1.43 16.25
CA GLY A 98 -14.03 -2.39 16.66
C GLY A 98 -12.67 -2.05 16.08
N VAL A 99 -12.60 -1.72 14.78
CA VAL A 99 -11.37 -1.28 14.12
C VAL A 99 -10.83 0.00 14.75
N VAL A 100 -11.69 1.01 14.99
CA VAL A 100 -11.28 2.24 15.68
C VAL A 100 -10.67 1.92 17.05
N LYS A 101 -11.35 1.07 17.84
CA LYS A 101 -10.84 0.68 19.16
C LYS A 101 -9.48 -0.01 19.08
N ARG A 102 -9.32 -1.01 18.20
CA ARG A 102 -8.07 -1.76 18.06
C ARG A 102 -6.93 -0.90 17.52
N SER A 103 -7.25 0.04 16.62
CA SER A 103 -6.31 1.05 16.13
C SER A 103 -5.78 1.94 17.25
N VAL A 104 -6.67 2.48 18.09
CA VAL A 104 -6.31 3.30 19.26
C VAL A 104 -5.49 2.48 20.26
N ASP A 105 -5.89 1.24 20.52
CA ASP A 105 -5.18 0.35 21.45
C ASP A 105 -3.74 0.07 20.95
N TRP A 106 -3.55 -0.14 19.64
CA TRP A 106 -2.23 -0.36 19.02
C TRP A 106 -1.39 0.90 19.01
N TRP A 107 -2.00 2.03 18.64
CA TRP A 107 -1.36 3.34 18.70
C TRP A 107 -0.84 3.68 20.10
N ASN A 108 -1.64 3.44 21.14
CA ASN A 108 -1.23 3.65 22.53
C ASN A 108 -0.08 2.74 22.99
N LYS A 109 0.19 1.64 22.28
CA LYS A 109 1.39 0.81 22.48
C LYS A 109 2.63 1.40 21.76
N GLY A 110 2.46 2.47 20.98
CA GLY A 110 3.50 3.10 20.16
C GLY A 110 3.58 2.59 18.73
N GLY A 111 2.63 1.76 18.29
CA GLY A 111 2.63 1.16 16.97
C GLY A 111 1.97 2.02 15.88
N LEU A 112 2.33 1.77 14.63
CA LEU A 112 1.69 2.36 13.45
C LEU A 112 0.43 1.59 13.06
N VAL A 113 -0.48 2.26 12.38
CA VAL A 113 -1.77 1.71 11.96
C VAL A 113 -1.91 1.82 10.45
N THR A 114 -2.25 0.72 9.77
CA THR A 114 -2.69 0.73 8.37
C THR A 114 -4.07 0.11 8.26
N ILE A 115 -4.95 0.72 7.48
CA ILE A 115 -6.33 0.27 7.32
C ILE A 115 -6.64 0.15 5.84
N CYS A 116 -7.24 -0.98 5.44
CA CYS A 116 -7.91 -1.15 4.16
C CYS A 116 -9.42 -1.30 4.34
N TRP A 117 -10.14 -1.44 3.25
CA TRP A 117 -11.58 -1.64 3.28
C TRP A 117 -12.04 -2.55 2.15
N HIS A 118 -12.34 -3.80 2.49
CA HIS A 118 -13.04 -4.71 1.61
C HIS A 118 -14.55 -4.50 1.78
N CYS A 119 -15.21 -4.06 0.74
CA CYS A 119 -16.64 -3.74 0.75
C CYS A 119 -17.28 -3.97 -0.61
N GLY A 120 -18.58 -4.17 -0.66
CA GLY A 120 -19.37 -4.13 -1.88
C GLY A 120 -19.40 -2.75 -2.54
N SER A 121 -19.97 -2.66 -3.73
CA SER A 121 -20.03 -1.42 -4.50
C SER A 121 -20.98 -0.35 -3.90
N ASP A 122 -21.81 -0.74 -2.97
CA ASP A 122 -22.66 0.12 -2.13
C ASP A 122 -22.05 0.42 -0.76
N PHE A 123 -20.75 0.07 -0.59
CA PHE A 123 -20.04 0.15 0.69
C PHE A 123 -20.72 -0.63 1.83
N ALA A 124 -21.54 -1.62 1.48
CA ALA A 124 -22.02 -2.58 2.45
C ALA A 124 -20.98 -3.68 2.68
N ASP A 125 -21.12 -4.32 3.83
CA ASP A 125 -20.22 -5.39 4.24
C ASP A 125 -20.49 -6.67 3.45
N SER A 126 -19.59 -7.02 2.57
CA SER A 126 -19.43 -8.38 2.05
C SER A 126 -18.15 -8.52 1.25
N TYR A 127 -17.24 -9.38 1.68
CA TYR A 127 -16.09 -9.75 0.86
C TYR A 127 -16.52 -10.38 -0.48
N ASP A 128 -17.61 -11.16 -0.48
CA ASP A 128 -18.15 -11.75 -1.71
C ASP A 128 -18.65 -10.67 -2.67
N ALA A 129 -19.29 -9.59 -2.17
CA ALA A 129 -19.71 -8.45 -2.97
C ALA A 129 -18.51 -7.66 -3.52
N CYS A 130 -17.43 -7.56 -2.76
CA CYS A 130 -16.19 -6.94 -3.22
C CYS A 130 -15.71 -7.55 -4.55
N ILE A 131 -15.88 -8.88 -4.72
CA ILE A 131 -15.51 -9.62 -5.92
C ILE A 131 -16.64 -9.68 -6.95
N SER A 132 -17.90 -9.91 -6.52
CA SER A 132 -19.02 -10.16 -7.45
C SER A 132 -19.62 -8.91 -8.04
N ASP A 133 -19.56 -7.79 -7.33
CA ASP A 133 -20.22 -6.56 -7.77
C ASP A 133 -19.61 -5.97 -9.04
N GLU A 134 -20.48 -5.33 -9.81
CA GLU A 134 -20.15 -4.54 -10.99
C GLU A 134 -20.95 -3.24 -10.96
N LEU A 135 -20.36 -2.16 -11.41
CA LEU A 135 -21.04 -0.86 -11.55
C LEU A 135 -21.28 -0.56 -13.02
N ASP A 136 -22.56 -0.46 -13.39
CA ASP A 136 -22.97 -0.12 -14.77
C ASP A 136 -23.09 1.40 -15.00
N ASN A 137 -23.15 2.18 -13.91
CA ASN A 137 -23.44 3.62 -13.91
C ASN A 137 -22.27 4.50 -13.46
N TRP A 138 -21.04 4.10 -13.80
CA TRP A 138 -19.81 4.82 -13.43
C TRP A 138 -19.87 6.34 -13.70
N ASP A 139 -20.38 6.74 -14.87
CA ASP A 139 -20.46 8.15 -15.23
C ASP A 139 -21.39 8.95 -14.33
N LEU A 140 -22.46 8.35 -13.82
CA LEU A 140 -23.38 9.00 -12.89
C LEU A 140 -22.75 9.10 -11.48
N ILE A 141 -22.16 8.00 -10.99
CA ILE A 141 -21.48 7.95 -9.69
C ILE A 141 -20.33 8.97 -9.64
N LEU A 142 -19.58 9.10 -10.72
CA LEU A 142 -18.41 9.98 -10.80
C LEU A 142 -18.72 11.41 -11.28
N THR A 143 -20.01 11.78 -11.36
CA THR A 143 -20.44 13.15 -11.74
C THR A 143 -21.07 13.83 -10.55
N ASP A 144 -20.45 14.92 -10.09
CA ASP A 144 -20.92 15.70 -8.94
C ASP A 144 -22.36 16.14 -9.09
N GLY A 145 -23.14 15.98 -8.01
CA GLY A 145 -24.51 16.46 -7.90
C GLY A 145 -25.57 15.57 -8.56
N THR A 146 -25.19 14.41 -9.10
CA THR A 146 -26.19 13.39 -9.45
C THR A 146 -26.70 12.70 -8.19
N PRO A 147 -27.93 12.16 -8.18
CA PRO A 147 -28.40 11.35 -7.07
C PRO A 147 -27.47 10.18 -6.75
N GLU A 148 -26.97 9.48 -7.78
CA GLU A 148 -26.07 8.35 -7.63
C GLU A 148 -24.73 8.73 -6.99
N ASN A 149 -24.19 9.91 -7.32
CA ASN A 149 -22.98 10.43 -6.69
C ASN A 149 -23.23 10.77 -5.21
N THR A 150 -24.36 11.41 -4.92
CA THR A 150 -24.72 11.77 -3.54
C THR A 150 -24.85 10.51 -2.66
N ASP A 151 -25.62 9.53 -3.12
CA ASP A 151 -25.80 8.26 -2.40
C ASP A 151 -24.46 7.52 -2.21
N PHE A 152 -23.60 7.55 -3.22
CA PHE A 152 -22.30 6.90 -3.17
C PHE A 152 -21.37 7.55 -2.12
N ILE A 153 -21.33 8.89 -2.08
CA ILE A 153 -20.55 9.64 -1.08
C ILE A 153 -21.13 9.41 0.33
N GLU A 154 -22.45 9.46 0.52
CA GLU A 154 -23.07 9.18 1.82
C GLU A 154 -22.75 7.78 2.35
N ASN A 155 -22.67 6.77 1.48
CA ASN A 155 -22.25 5.43 1.87
C ASN A 155 -20.75 5.36 2.19
N MET A 156 -19.91 6.09 1.45
CA MET A 156 -18.47 6.17 1.70
C MET A 156 -18.14 6.85 3.04
N ASP A 157 -19.03 7.72 3.52
CA ASP A 157 -18.91 8.39 4.83
C ASP A 157 -18.88 7.43 6.02
N LYS A 158 -19.28 6.17 5.88
CA LYS A 158 -19.10 5.15 6.93
C LYS A 158 -17.62 5.05 7.34
N ALA A 159 -16.74 4.90 6.36
CA ALA A 159 -15.28 4.88 6.62
C ALA A 159 -14.78 6.27 7.03
N GLY A 160 -15.24 7.35 6.37
CA GLY A 160 -14.88 8.73 6.71
C GLY A 160 -15.13 9.04 8.18
N ASN A 161 -16.31 8.69 8.70
CA ASN A 161 -16.68 8.88 10.11
C ASN A 161 -15.82 8.06 11.08
N ALA A 162 -15.42 6.85 10.71
CA ALA A 162 -14.50 6.04 11.51
C ALA A 162 -13.10 6.65 11.55
N LEU A 163 -12.60 7.14 10.40
CA LEU A 163 -11.32 7.83 10.30
C LEU A 163 -11.31 9.18 11.05
N LEU A 164 -12.43 9.90 11.11
CA LEU A 164 -12.59 11.09 11.95
C LEU A 164 -12.46 10.76 13.45
N LYS A 165 -13.04 9.64 13.92
CA LYS A 165 -12.84 9.18 15.31
C LYS A 165 -11.37 8.89 15.61
N LEU A 166 -10.63 8.35 14.64
CA LEU A 166 -9.19 8.12 14.76
C LEU A 166 -8.41 9.43 14.78
N GLN A 167 -8.79 10.41 13.95
CA GLN A 167 -8.22 11.75 14.00
C GLN A 167 -8.43 12.42 15.37
N ASP A 168 -9.63 12.35 15.90
CA ASP A 168 -9.94 12.90 17.22
C ASP A 168 -9.15 12.21 18.34
N ALA A 169 -8.78 10.94 18.16
CA ALA A 169 -7.92 10.19 19.06
C ALA A 169 -6.41 10.43 18.82
N GLY A 170 -6.03 11.25 17.84
CA GLY A 170 -4.64 11.55 17.48
C GLY A 170 -3.91 10.42 16.78
N VAL A 171 -4.64 9.47 16.17
CA VAL A 171 -4.08 8.32 15.46
C VAL A 171 -3.84 8.68 13.99
N THR A 172 -2.60 8.58 13.54
CA THR A 172 -2.28 8.62 12.10
C THR A 172 -2.56 7.26 11.46
N VAL A 173 -3.20 7.27 10.31
CA VAL A 173 -3.57 6.06 9.56
C VAL A 173 -2.88 6.04 8.21
N LEU A 174 -2.17 4.94 7.91
CA LEU A 174 -1.79 4.61 6.54
C LEU A 174 -3.04 4.04 5.86
N TRP A 175 -3.76 4.89 5.13
CA TRP A 175 -5.05 4.56 4.51
C TRP A 175 -4.85 3.92 3.15
N ARG A 176 -5.30 2.67 2.97
CA ARG A 176 -5.09 1.83 1.79
C ARG A 176 -6.42 1.36 1.17
N PRO A 177 -7.26 2.29 0.69
CA PRO A 177 -8.51 1.94 0.05
C PRO A 177 -8.28 1.37 -1.35
N PHE A 178 -9.27 0.67 -1.89
CA PHE A 178 -9.33 0.26 -3.29
C PHE A 178 -8.05 -0.40 -3.81
N HIS A 179 -7.33 -1.15 -2.97
CA HIS A 179 -6.09 -1.82 -3.34
C HIS A 179 -6.30 -2.90 -4.42
N GLU A 180 -5.21 -3.37 -5.02
CA GLU A 180 -5.22 -4.41 -6.08
C GLU A 180 -6.10 -4.08 -7.30
N PHE A 181 -6.37 -2.82 -7.54
CA PHE A 181 -7.26 -2.31 -8.58
C PHE A 181 -6.87 -2.76 -9.99
N ASP A 182 -5.59 -2.96 -10.27
CA ASP A 182 -5.07 -3.36 -11.58
C ASP A 182 -5.24 -4.87 -11.85
N GLY A 183 -5.59 -5.65 -10.81
CA GLY A 183 -6.02 -7.05 -10.92
C GLY A 183 -7.41 -7.21 -11.51
N GLN A 184 -8.27 -6.21 -11.34
CA GLN A 184 -9.64 -6.15 -11.85
C GLN A 184 -10.58 -7.26 -11.33
N TRP A 185 -10.24 -7.88 -10.22
CA TRP A 185 -11.14 -8.83 -9.53
C TRP A 185 -12.08 -8.15 -8.54
N PHE A 186 -11.69 -7.02 -7.97
CA PHE A 186 -12.56 -6.20 -7.15
C PHE A 186 -13.34 -5.19 -7.99
N TRP A 187 -14.57 -4.85 -7.56
CA TRP A 187 -15.45 -3.97 -8.31
C TRP A 187 -14.79 -2.63 -8.68
N TRP A 188 -13.99 -2.06 -7.82
CA TRP A 188 -13.31 -0.77 -8.05
C TRP A 188 -12.27 -0.80 -9.17
N GLY A 189 -11.79 -1.98 -9.54
CA GLY A 189 -10.88 -2.18 -10.67
C GLY A 189 -11.58 -2.54 -11.98
N LYS A 190 -12.81 -3.08 -11.94
CA LYS A 190 -13.53 -3.61 -13.10
C LYS A 190 -13.88 -2.54 -14.14
N GLY A 191 -14.12 -1.30 -13.71
CA GLY A 191 -14.35 -0.17 -14.61
C GLY A 191 -13.12 0.28 -15.40
N GLY A 192 -11.94 -0.26 -15.12
CA GLY A 192 -10.69 0.09 -15.77
C GLY A 192 -10.03 1.33 -15.18
N ALA A 193 -8.82 1.62 -15.68
CA ALA A 193 -7.92 2.58 -15.08
C ALA A 193 -8.47 4.03 -15.00
N ASP A 194 -9.27 4.45 -15.97
CA ASP A 194 -9.78 5.82 -15.98
C ASP A 194 -10.89 6.04 -14.95
N HIS A 195 -11.78 5.04 -14.76
CA HIS A 195 -12.79 5.08 -13.69
C HIS A 195 -12.14 4.96 -12.32
N PHE A 196 -11.18 4.04 -12.16
CA PHE A 196 -10.46 3.88 -10.91
C PHE A 196 -9.78 5.19 -10.47
N LYS A 197 -9.06 5.88 -11.37
CA LYS A 197 -8.41 7.15 -11.02
C LYS A 197 -9.40 8.21 -10.56
N LYS A 198 -10.55 8.32 -11.22
CA LYS A 198 -11.61 9.25 -10.82
C LYS A 198 -12.19 8.87 -9.45
N LEU A 199 -12.45 7.57 -9.22
CA LEU A 199 -12.93 7.06 -7.94
C LEU A 199 -11.93 7.37 -6.81
N TRP A 200 -10.64 7.10 -7.04
CA TRP A 200 -9.58 7.41 -6.08
C TRP A 200 -9.52 8.90 -5.74
N ILE A 201 -9.53 9.76 -6.76
CA ILE A 201 -9.49 11.21 -6.60
C ILE A 201 -10.74 11.71 -5.86
N MET A 202 -11.91 11.18 -6.20
CA MET A 202 -13.16 11.52 -5.52
C MET A 202 -13.10 11.21 -4.02
N MET A 203 -12.64 10.00 -3.63
CA MET A 203 -12.45 9.68 -2.21
C MET A 203 -11.39 10.56 -1.56
N TYR A 204 -10.26 10.80 -2.24
CA TYR A 204 -9.20 11.66 -1.74
C TYR A 204 -9.72 13.07 -1.45
N ASP A 205 -10.41 13.69 -2.42
CA ASP A 205 -10.92 15.04 -2.29
C ASP A 205 -11.99 15.13 -1.20
N HIS A 206 -12.92 14.18 -1.16
CA HIS A 206 -13.95 14.13 -0.14
C HIS A 206 -13.36 13.97 1.26
N PHE A 207 -12.48 13.00 1.47
CA PHE A 207 -11.89 12.76 2.80
C PHE A 207 -10.94 13.87 3.24
N THR A 208 -10.11 14.38 2.34
CA THR A 208 -9.10 15.38 2.67
C THR A 208 -9.69 16.78 2.74
N ASN A 209 -10.53 17.17 1.77
CA ASN A 209 -10.98 18.54 1.62
C ASN A 209 -12.37 18.79 2.27
N ASP A 210 -13.33 17.85 2.12
CA ASP A 210 -14.68 18.07 2.63
C ASP A 210 -14.78 17.64 4.10
N LEU A 211 -14.28 16.43 4.45
CA LEU A 211 -14.27 15.94 5.84
C LEU A 211 -13.10 16.51 6.67
N GLY A 212 -12.05 17.03 6.02
CA GLY A 212 -10.90 17.60 6.72
C GLY A 212 -10.05 16.57 7.45
N LEU A 213 -9.92 15.34 6.91
CA LEU A 213 -9.05 14.31 7.45
C LEU A 213 -7.59 14.65 7.20
N ASN A 214 -6.89 15.06 8.25
CA ASN A 214 -5.49 15.50 8.22
C ASN A 214 -4.52 14.48 8.85
N ASN A 215 -5.04 13.33 9.25
CA ASN A 215 -4.31 12.22 9.88
C ASN A 215 -4.05 11.05 8.92
N LEU A 216 -4.26 11.22 7.61
CA LEU A 216 -4.10 10.13 6.64
C LEU A 216 -2.79 10.24 5.88
N ILE A 217 -2.11 9.08 5.69
CA ILE A 217 -1.06 8.83 4.72
C ILE A 217 -1.66 7.90 3.67
N TRP A 218 -1.81 8.37 2.43
CA TRP A 218 -2.50 7.66 1.36
C TRP A 218 -1.62 6.60 0.70
N VAL A 219 -2.01 5.34 0.77
CA VAL A 219 -1.26 4.18 0.26
C VAL A 219 -1.96 3.61 -0.97
N LEU A 220 -1.35 3.77 -2.13
CA LEU A 220 -1.82 3.22 -3.41
C LEU A 220 -1.24 1.81 -3.61
N GLY A 221 -2.06 0.76 -3.50
CA GLY A 221 -1.62 -0.64 -3.53
C GLY A 221 -1.93 -1.36 -4.84
N TYR A 222 -0.91 -1.60 -5.69
CA TYR A 222 -1.02 -2.43 -6.88
C TYR A 222 -1.06 -3.92 -6.53
N SER A 223 -1.71 -4.72 -7.38
CA SER A 223 -1.62 -6.18 -7.31
C SER A 223 -0.30 -6.69 -7.91
N HIS A 224 -0.02 -7.99 -7.69
CA HIS A 224 1.10 -8.70 -8.33
C HIS A 224 1.07 -8.69 -9.88
N ASN A 225 -0.06 -8.36 -10.49
CA ASN A 225 -0.22 -8.35 -11.94
C ASN A 225 0.78 -7.41 -12.63
N GLY A 226 0.94 -6.20 -12.12
CA GLY A 226 1.92 -5.22 -12.59
C GLY A 226 1.86 -4.94 -14.11
N LYS A 227 0.70 -5.09 -14.75
CA LYS A 227 0.49 -4.75 -16.15
C LYS A 227 0.03 -3.29 -16.26
N ASN A 228 0.65 -2.53 -17.16
CA ASN A 228 0.26 -1.14 -17.44
C ASN A 228 0.20 -0.25 -16.17
N VAL A 229 1.11 -0.43 -15.24
CA VAL A 229 1.14 0.26 -13.93
C VAL A 229 0.90 1.77 -14.07
N SER A 230 1.54 2.42 -15.05
CA SER A 230 1.40 3.87 -15.28
C SER A 230 0.00 4.34 -15.65
N LYS A 231 -0.85 3.46 -16.20
CA LYS A 231 -2.22 3.85 -16.55
C LYS A 231 -3.12 4.08 -15.35
N TRP A 232 -2.83 3.38 -14.25
CA TRP A 232 -3.61 3.38 -13.03
C TRP A 232 -3.18 4.44 -12.03
N TYR A 233 -2.03 5.06 -12.25
CA TYR A 233 -1.47 6.04 -11.33
C TYR A 233 -2.27 7.35 -11.33
N PRO A 234 -2.85 7.78 -10.19
CA PRO A 234 -3.66 8.98 -10.13
C PRO A 234 -2.87 10.28 -10.15
N GLY A 235 -1.58 10.22 -9.79
CA GLY A 235 -0.68 11.38 -9.66
C GLY A 235 -0.02 11.45 -8.29
N ASP A 236 1.11 12.14 -8.21
CA ASP A 236 1.86 12.32 -6.95
C ASP A 236 1.05 13.10 -5.91
N GLU A 237 0.14 13.93 -6.37
CA GLU A 237 -0.72 14.80 -5.57
C GLU A 237 -1.86 14.06 -4.84
N TYR A 238 -2.09 12.79 -5.18
CA TYR A 238 -3.18 11.98 -4.63
C TYR A 238 -2.71 10.73 -3.89
N CYS A 239 -1.42 10.54 -3.69
CA CYS A 239 -0.89 9.42 -2.91
C CYS A 239 0.45 9.78 -2.27
N ASP A 240 0.76 9.12 -1.16
CA ASP A 240 1.96 9.35 -0.38
C ASP A 240 2.94 8.18 -0.47
N ILE A 241 2.43 6.97 -0.39
CA ILE A 241 3.17 5.71 -0.52
C ILE A 241 2.55 4.92 -1.67
N VAL A 242 3.39 4.26 -2.46
CA VAL A 242 2.91 3.38 -3.53
C VAL A 242 3.45 1.98 -3.28
N GLY A 243 2.60 0.99 -3.41
CA GLY A 243 2.97 -0.38 -3.07
C GLY A 243 2.52 -1.40 -4.08
N ALA A 244 2.93 -2.63 -3.82
CA ALA A 244 2.48 -3.80 -4.53
C ALA A 244 2.35 -4.97 -3.56
N ASP A 245 1.60 -5.98 -3.96
CA ASP A 245 1.45 -7.22 -3.23
C ASP A 245 2.01 -8.42 -3.99
N SER A 246 2.26 -9.51 -3.27
CA SER A 246 2.48 -10.82 -3.89
C SER A 246 2.29 -11.95 -2.89
N TYR A 247 1.57 -12.95 -3.34
CA TYR A 247 1.37 -14.23 -2.64
C TYR A 247 2.17 -15.37 -3.26
N GLU A 248 3.05 -15.08 -4.22
CA GLU A 248 3.87 -16.06 -4.93
C GLU A 248 5.00 -16.59 -4.03
N VAL A 249 4.81 -17.78 -3.47
CA VAL A 249 5.77 -18.44 -2.58
C VAL A 249 6.98 -19.01 -3.33
N SER A 250 6.85 -19.26 -4.63
CA SER A 250 7.84 -19.97 -5.44
C SER A 250 8.94 -19.09 -6.05
N GLN A 251 8.79 -17.78 -6.00
CA GLN A 251 9.74 -16.81 -6.56
C GLN A 251 10.45 -16.04 -5.45
N ASN A 252 11.54 -15.36 -5.77
CA ASN A 252 12.22 -14.46 -4.85
C ASN A 252 11.20 -13.48 -4.23
N GLY A 253 10.77 -13.77 -3.01
CA GLY A 253 9.62 -13.17 -2.34
C GLY A 253 9.59 -11.64 -2.26
N ALA A 254 10.66 -10.92 -2.60
CA ALA A 254 10.71 -9.46 -2.58
C ALA A 254 10.23 -8.77 -3.88
N GLU A 255 9.72 -9.50 -4.85
CA GLU A 255 9.11 -8.98 -6.09
C GLU A 255 9.92 -7.88 -6.80
N LYS A 256 11.19 -8.09 -7.00
CA LYS A 256 12.15 -7.14 -7.59
C LYS A 256 11.68 -6.52 -8.93
N ARG A 257 10.96 -7.29 -9.76
CA ARG A 257 10.43 -6.81 -11.04
C ARG A 257 9.31 -5.79 -10.81
N LEU A 258 8.41 -6.10 -9.88
CA LEU A 258 7.26 -5.26 -9.55
C LEU A 258 7.73 -3.97 -8.86
N PHE A 259 8.65 -4.09 -7.90
CA PHE A 259 9.30 -2.95 -7.27
C PHE A 259 9.84 -1.94 -8.31
N ARG A 260 10.59 -2.43 -9.32
CA ARG A 260 11.13 -1.54 -10.36
C ARG A 260 10.05 -0.83 -11.15
N LYS A 261 8.97 -1.54 -11.52
CA LYS A 261 7.85 -0.94 -12.27
C LYS A 261 7.14 0.14 -11.47
N VAL A 262 6.89 -0.11 -10.19
CA VAL A 262 6.25 0.86 -9.30
C VAL A 262 7.18 2.06 -9.07
N LYS A 263 8.49 1.81 -8.91
CA LYS A 263 9.50 2.89 -8.80
C LYS A 263 9.57 3.75 -10.07
N GLU A 264 9.43 3.14 -11.25
CA GLU A 264 9.39 3.86 -12.53
C GLU A 264 8.19 4.80 -12.62
N VAL A 265 7.01 4.38 -12.17
CA VAL A 265 5.79 5.19 -12.18
C VAL A 265 5.91 6.41 -11.28
N THR A 266 6.42 6.22 -10.08
CA THR A 266 6.65 7.31 -9.12
C THR A 266 7.89 8.14 -9.42
N GLN A 267 8.71 7.71 -10.40
CA GLN A 267 10.02 8.31 -10.70
C GLN A 267 10.92 8.45 -9.46
N GLY A 268 10.77 7.55 -8.49
CA GLY A 268 11.52 7.56 -7.23
C GLY A 268 11.15 8.66 -6.25
N ARG A 269 10.02 9.34 -6.45
CA ARG A 269 9.55 10.46 -5.60
C ARG A 269 8.63 10.02 -4.45
N LYS A 270 8.31 8.73 -4.35
CA LYS A 270 7.48 8.17 -3.26
C LYS A 270 8.21 6.98 -2.63
N PRO A 271 8.10 6.79 -1.31
CA PRO A 271 8.50 5.52 -0.69
C PRO A 271 7.60 4.40 -1.21
N LEU A 272 8.18 3.19 -1.32
CA LEU A 272 7.47 2.05 -1.86
C LEU A 272 7.27 0.99 -0.78
N CYS A 273 6.06 0.45 -0.63
CA CYS A 273 5.75 -0.59 0.34
C CYS A 273 5.37 -1.93 -0.31
N PHE A 274 5.71 -3.01 0.36
CA PHE A 274 5.20 -4.35 0.06
C PHE A 274 3.95 -4.55 0.92
N HIS A 275 2.83 -3.99 0.45
CA HIS A 275 1.65 -3.77 1.28
C HIS A 275 0.90 -5.05 1.65
N GLU A 276 1.12 -6.14 0.92
CA GLU A 276 0.68 -7.49 1.28
C GLU A 276 1.66 -8.53 0.78
N CYS A 277 1.94 -9.53 1.60
CA CYS A 277 2.71 -10.68 1.17
C CYS A 277 2.25 -11.97 1.87
N GLY A 278 2.39 -13.09 1.17
CA GLY A 278 2.25 -14.41 1.78
C GLY A 278 3.54 -14.77 2.51
N LEU A 279 4.62 -15.03 1.77
CA LEU A 279 5.94 -15.28 2.33
C LEU A 279 6.66 -13.95 2.60
N ILE A 280 7.06 -13.71 3.83
CA ILE A 280 7.91 -12.56 4.17
C ILE A 280 9.29 -12.79 3.52
N PRO A 281 9.81 -11.81 2.74
CA PRO A 281 11.11 -11.95 2.12
C PRO A 281 12.25 -12.05 3.15
N THR A 282 13.34 -12.74 2.79
CA THR A 282 14.56 -12.76 3.60
C THR A 282 15.21 -11.38 3.66
N GLU A 283 16.06 -11.13 4.66
CA GLU A 283 16.83 -9.88 4.76
C GLU A 283 17.64 -9.59 3.49
N GLU A 284 18.29 -10.61 2.89
CA GLU A 284 19.04 -10.46 1.63
C GLU A 284 18.13 -9.99 0.49
N GLN A 285 16.92 -10.55 0.39
CA GLN A 285 15.93 -10.16 -0.61
C GLN A 285 15.43 -8.73 -0.39
N LEU A 286 15.16 -8.35 0.85
CA LEU A 286 14.71 -7.01 1.24
C LEU A 286 15.81 -5.97 0.99
N ASN A 287 17.05 -6.26 1.32
CA ASN A 287 18.19 -5.40 0.98
C ASN A 287 18.37 -5.21 -0.54
N GLY A 288 18.06 -6.24 -1.33
CA GLY A 288 18.10 -6.19 -2.80
C GLY A 288 16.88 -5.50 -3.42
N THR A 289 15.79 -5.35 -2.66
CA THR A 289 14.52 -4.74 -3.08
C THR A 289 13.94 -3.97 -1.90
N PRO A 290 14.44 -2.76 -1.64
CA PRO A 290 14.22 -2.03 -0.40
C PRO A 290 12.81 -1.41 -0.36
N TRP A 291 11.81 -2.19 -0.06
CA TRP A 291 10.49 -1.71 0.33
C TRP A 291 10.57 -0.97 1.67
N CYS A 292 9.78 0.06 1.90
CA CYS A 292 9.75 0.77 3.20
C CYS A 292 9.05 -0.02 4.31
N SER A 293 8.15 -0.92 3.93
CA SER A 293 7.48 -1.86 4.82
C SER A 293 7.13 -3.14 4.11
N PHE A 294 6.95 -4.24 4.86
CA PHE A 294 6.24 -5.42 4.43
C PHE A 294 5.06 -5.69 5.37
N MET A 295 3.97 -6.29 4.87
CA MET A 295 2.86 -6.76 5.68
C MET A 295 2.51 -8.19 5.31
N ALA A 296 2.75 -9.14 6.23
CA ALA A 296 2.26 -10.48 6.04
C ALA A 296 0.73 -10.49 6.19
N TRP A 297 0.06 -11.26 5.30
CA TRP A 297 -1.38 -11.41 5.41
C TRP A 297 -1.74 -12.35 6.56
N HIS A 298 -3.01 -12.38 6.93
CA HIS A 298 -3.49 -13.08 8.12
C HIS A 298 -3.52 -14.62 7.98
N THR A 299 -3.80 -15.31 9.07
CA THR A 299 -4.10 -16.75 9.19
C THR A 299 -3.08 -17.67 8.49
N GLU A 300 -3.49 -18.46 7.50
CA GLU A 300 -2.63 -19.43 6.79
C GLU A 300 -1.43 -18.76 6.08
N TYR A 301 -1.57 -17.54 5.61
CA TYR A 301 -0.46 -16.80 4.98
C TYR A 301 0.66 -16.50 5.98
N LEU A 302 0.32 -16.25 7.25
CA LEU A 302 1.33 -16.13 8.29
C LEU A 302 1.83 -17.49 8.74
N ILE A 303 0.90 -18.41 9.10
CA ILE A 303 1.20 -19.60 9.90
C ILE A 303 1.76 -20.73 9.05
N ASP A 304 1.14 -20.99 7.87
CA ASP A 304 1.49 -22.12 7.01
C ASP A 304 2.59 -21.74 6.02
N THR A 305 2.73 -20.46 5.71
CA THR A 305 3.68 -19.96 4.72
C THR A 305 5.01 -19.54 5.33
N ASN A 306 5.00 -19.06 6.59
CA ASN A 306 6.19 -18.57 7.27
C ASN A 306 6.58 -19.47 8.44
N ALA A 307 7.64 -20.28 8.27
CA ALA A 307 8.18 -21.08 9.36
C ALA A 307 8.61 -20.22 10.54
N LYS A 308 8.45 -20.72 11.78
CA LYS A 308 8.79 -19.96 13.00
C LYS A 308 10.25 -19.52 13.04
N GLU A 309 11.14 -20.38 12.54
CA GLU A 309 12.57 -20.09 12.44
C GLU A 309 12.81 -18.88 11.51
N HIS A 310 12.08 -18.83 10.37
CA HIS A 310 12.14 -17.72 9.43
C HIS A 310 11.58 -16.43 10.05
N LEU A 311 10.42 -16.50 10.72
CA LEU A 311 9.87 -15.36 11.47
C LEU A 311 10.87 -14.84 12.51
N ASN A 312 11.48 -15.74 13.29
CA ASN A 312 12.45 -15.36 14.30
C ASN A 312 13.69 -14.70 13.69
N GLU A 313 14.17 -15.17 12.55
CA GLU A 313 15.29 -14.56 11.82
C GLU A 313 14.94 -13.15 11.35
N ILE A 314 13.78 -12.98 10.72
CA ILE A 314 13.34 -11.69 10.17
C ILE A 314 13.06 -10.67 11.27
N TYR A 315 12.29 -11.01 12.30
CA TYR A 315 11.89 -10.08 13.36
C TYR A 315 13.03 -9.72 14.33
N ASN A 316 14.15 -10.45 14.29
CA ASN A 316 15.36 -10.14 15.07
C ASN A 316 16.52 -9.64 14.19
N SER A 317 16.28 -9.33 12.91
CA SER A 317 17.24 -8.71 12.01
C SER A 317 17.39 -7.22 12.33
N GLU A 318 18.63 -6.70 12.33
CA GLU A 318 18.89 -5.26 12.50
C GLU A 318 18.31 -4.39 11.37
N TYR A 319 17.93 -4.99 10.26
CA TYR A 319 17.32 -4.31 9.11
C TYR A 319 15.81 -4.13 9.26
N VAL A 320 15.16 -4.93 10.10
CA VAL A 320 13.70 -4.96 10.28
C VAL A 320 13.31 -4.23 11.54
N ILE A 321 12.48 -3.21 11.40
CA ILE A 321 11.99 -2.39 12.50
C ILE A 321 10.76 -3.04 13.11
N THR A 322 10.80 -3.31 14.40
CA THR A 322 9.72 -3.87 15.21
C THR A 322 9.11 -2.82 16.12
N LEU A 323 8.01 -3.14 16.82
CA LEU A 323 7.26 -2.19 17.66
C LEU A 323 8.14 -1.47 18.69
N ASP A 324 9.03 -2.20 19.35
CA ASP A 324 9.92 -1.67 20.40
C ASP A 324 11.07 -0.80 19.86
N GLU A 325 11.23 -0.73 18.54
CA GLU A 325 12.26 0.06 17.85
C GLU A 325 11.72 1.32 17.21
N LEU A 326 10.38 1.50 17.19
CA LEU A 326 9.77 2.74 16.70
C LEU A 326 10.09 3.91 17.64
N PRO A 327 10.37 5.10 17.08
CA PRO A 327 10.45 6.31 17.91
C PRO A 327 9.04 6.68 18.43
N SER A 328 8.96 7.44 19.51
CA SER A 328 7.69 8.01 19.97
C SER A 328 7.22 9.10 19.00
N PHE A 329 5.98 8.95 18.50
CA PHE A 329 5.30 9.96 17.68
C PHE A 329 4.25 10.75 18.45
N MET A 330 3.94 10.30 19.67
CA MET A 330 3.00 10.93 20.61
C MET A 330 3.66 12.05 21.42
#